data_34ea95b1f20b121e235abd901fc6f155
#
_entry.id   34ea95b1f20b121e235abd901fc6f155
#
_cell.length_a   1.000
_cell.length_b   1.000
_cell.length_c   1.000
_cell.angle_alpha   90.00
_cell.angle_beta   90.00
_cell.angle_gamma   90.00
#
_symmetry.space_group_name_H-M   'P 1'
#
loop_
_entity.id
_entity.type
_entity.pdbx_description
1 polymer ?
#
loop_
_entity_poly.entity_id
_entity_poly.type
_entity_poly.pdbx_seq_one_letter_code
_entity_poly.pdbx_strand_id
1 'polypeptide(L)'
;VERCYSISSSPTRPDTLSISVKRKIGGHVSNWLHDNMSEGRTITASGPLGRFSYIDKAATKLLLISAGSGITPVMSMLRAATDSDASNTPDIVFIHSARTLDDIPFRTELDDLAVHHPQVTVAFACTRLTDDDSSAAWSGHRGRLDAAALASICPDLAEREVFLCGPGQFRAGVRSALVA
;
A
#
# COMPACT_ATOMS: atom_id res chain seq x y z
N VAL A 1 26.71 -2.80 -0.93
CA VAL A 1 25.62 -3.00 -1.90
C VAL A 1 24.45 -2.11 -1.50
N GLU A 2 24.03 -1.21 -2.38
CA GLU A 2 22.91 -0.30 -2.14
C GLU A 2 21.58 -0.92 -2.60
N ARG A 3 20.49 -0.59 -1.91
CA ARG A 3 19.11 -0.94 -2.27
C ARG A 3 18.18 0.21 -1.92
N CYS A 4 17.22 0.45 -2.80
CA CYS A 4 16.18 1.44 -2.57
C CYS A 4 15.05 0.83 -1.73
N TYR A 5 14.63 1.57 -0.73
CA TYR A 5 13.46 1.28 0.09
C TYR A 5 12.56 2.51 0.11
N SER A 6 11.28 2.30 -0.12
CA SER A 6 10.32 3.40 -0.02
C SER A 6 10.06 3.72 1.46
N ILE A 7 9.93 5.00 1.76
CA ILE A 7 9.48 5.47 3.06
C ILE A 7 8.04 5.01 3.26
N SER A 8 7.74 4.48 4.44
CA SER A 8 6.38 4.07 4.84
C SER A 8 5.76 4.98 5.88
N SER A 9 6.56 5.79 6.60
CA SER A 9 6.04 6.82 7.52
C SER A 9 5.40 7.98 6.76
N SER A 10 4.56 8.74 7.47
CA SER A 10 3.98 9.98 6.94
C SER A 10 5.04 11.07 6.82
N PRO A 11 5.10 11.81 5.72
CA PRO A 11 5.95 12.99 5.58
C PRO A 11 5.50 14.17 6.46
N THR A 12 4.27 14.16 6.96
CA THR A 12 3.74 15.18 7.87
C THR A 12 4.29 15.05 9.29
N ARG A 13 4.93 13.91 9.61
CA ARG A 13 5.59 13.63 10.90
C ARG A 13 7.11 13.53 10.69
N PRO A 14 7.81 14.67 10.53
CA PRO A 14 9.20 14.71 10.07
C PRO A 14 10.22 14.19 11.10
N ASP A 15 9.84 14.07 12.38
CA ASP A 15 10.75 13.66 13.47
C ASP A 15 11.21 12.21 13.35
N THR A 16 10.45 11.38 12.62
CA THR A 16 10.78 9.97 12.42
C THR A 16 10.59 9.57 10.96
N LEU A 17 11.52 8.74 10.47
CA LEU A 17 11.43 8.15 9.15
C LEU A 17 11.39 6.63 9.30
N SER A 18 10.39 5.98 8.72
CA SER A 18 10.26 4.52 8.75
C SER A 18 10.34 3.93 7.35
N ILE A 19 11.02 2.81 7.25
CA ILE A 19 10.98 1.92 6.10
C ILE A 19 10.44 0.56 6.53
N SER A 20 9.68 -0.10 5.67
CA SER A 20 9.19 -1.46 5.92
C SER A 20 9.84 -2.41 4.94
N VAL A 21 10.58 -3.38 5.46
CA VAL A 21 11.44 -4.25 4.67
C VAL A 21 10.88 -5.66 4.66
N LYS A 22 10.45 -6.13 3.47
CA LYS A 22 10.11 -7.55 3.29
C LYS A 22 11.39 -8.37 3.16
N ARG A 23 11.55 -9.39 4.01
CA ARG A 23 12.66 -10.35 3.89
C ARG A 23 12.55 -11.11 2.57
N LYS A 24 13.58 -11.06 1.74
CA LYS A 24 13.64 -11.78 0.46
C LYS A 24 14.53 -13.00 0.61
N ILE A 25 14.05 -14.17 0.21
CA ILE A 25 14.86 -15.39 0.18
C ILE A 25 16.10 -15.15 -0.70
N GLY A 26 17.29 -15.39 -0.14
CA GLY A 26 18.59 -15.13 -0.80
C GLY A 26 18.93 -13.64 -0.99
N GLY A 27 18.11 -12.72 -0.47
CA GLY A 27 18.38 -11.29 -0.56
C GLY A 27 19.47 -10.85 0.42
N HIS A 28 20.56 -10.22 -0.07
CA HIS A 28 21.67 -9.82 0.78
C HIS A 28 21.27 -8.72 1.77
N VAL A 29 20.80 -7.57 1.30
CA VAL A 29 20.51 -6.40 2.16
C VAL A 29 19.26 -6.61 3.02
N SER A 30 18.17 -7.17 2.46
CA SER A 30 16.96 -7.39 3.25
C SER A 30 17.18 -8.38 4.40
N ASN A 31 17.94 -9.45 4.18
CA ASN A 31 18.28 -10.39 5.26
C ASN A 31 19.18 -9.73 6.29
N TRP A 32 20.22 -9.01 5.83
CA TRP A 32 21.12 -8.31 6.74
C TRP A 32 20.37 -7.32 7.65
N LEU A 33 19.43 -6.56 7.09
CA LEU A 33 18.59 -5.64 7.87
C LEU A 33 17.79 -6.40 8.95
N HIS A 34 17.11 -7.49 8.57
CA HIS A 34 16.35 -8.29 9.53
C HIS A 34 17.20 -8.96 10.60
N ASP A 35 18.43 -9.33 10.28
CA ASP A 35 19.32 -10.07 11.19
C ASP A 35 20.14 -9.14 12.09
N ASN A 36 20.36 -7.89 11.69
CA ASN A 36 21.31 -7.00 12.34
C ASN A 36 20.73 -5.69 12.86
N MET A 37 19.52 -5.30 12.43
CA MET A 37 18.93 -4.05 12.92
C MET A 37 18.28 -4.27 14.28
N SER A 38 18.63 -3.41 15.21
CA SER A 38 18.06 -3.31 16.54
C SER A 38 18.06 -1.85 16.98
N GLU A 39 17.33 -1.55 18.04
CA GLU A 39 17.32 -0.22 18.62
C GLU A 39 18.75 0.26 18.97
N GLY A 40 19.04 1.52 18.66
CA GLY A 40 20.35 2.13 18.83
C GLY A 40 21.37 1.83 17.71
N ARG A 41 21.04 0.96 16.74
CA ARG A 41 21.92 0.68 15.61
C ARG A 41 21.87 1.78 14.57
N THR A 42 23.02 2.25 14.12
CA THR A 42 23.14 3.28 13.08
C THR A 42 23.37 2.65 11.71
N ILE A 43 22.67 3.15 10.68
CA ILE A 43 22.92 2.89 9.26
C ILE A 43 23.03 4.21 8.52
N THR A 44 23.76 4.21 7.40
CA THR A 44 23.83 5.36 6.51
C THR A 44 22.90 5.14 5.33
N ALA A 45 22.10 6.15 5.02
CA ALA A 45 21.22 6.18 3.87
C ALA A 45 21.40 7.48 3.10
N SER A 46 21.17 7.45 1.80
CA SER A 46 21.10 8.62 0.94
C SER A 46 19.64 8.86 0.50
N GLY A 47 19.24 10.13 0.45
CA GLY A 47 17.88 10.50 0.09
C GLY A 47 17.26 11.48 1.09
N PRO A 48 15.92 11.63 1.07
CA PRO A 48 14.95 10.93 0.22
C PRO A 48 15.04 11.33 -1.25
N LEU A 49 14.77 10.37 -2.15
CA LEU A 49 14.78 10.57 -3.60
C LEU A 49 13.48 10.05 -4.22
N GLY A 50 13.08 10.61 -5.37
CA GLY A 50 11.92 10.16 -6.14
C GLY A 50 10.78 11.17 -6.16
N ARG A 51 9.75 10.86 -6.99
CA ARG A 51 8.57 11.72 -7.21
C ARG A 51 7.25 10.97 -7.11
N PHE A 52 7.24 9.76 -6.54
CA PHE A 52 6.02 8.99 -6.38
C PHE A 52 5.25 9.48 -5.15
N SER A 53 4.50 10.56 -5.35
CA SER A 53 3.73 11.27 -4.32
C SER A 53 2.49 11.90 -4.95
N TYR A 54 1.42 12.07 -4.17
CA TYR A 54 0.22 12.79 -4.57
C TYR A 54 0.25 14.27 -4.16
N ILE A 55 1.18 14.71 -3.32
CA ILE A 55 1.19 16.05 -2.69
C ILE A 55 1.17 17.17 -3.74
N ASP A 56 1.87 16.97 -4.86
CA ASP A 56 1.90 17.93 -5.97
C ASP A 56 0.68 17.81 -6.92
N LYS A 57 -0.29 16.96 -6.57
CA LYS A 57 -1.49 16.70 -7.36
C LYS A 57 -2.68 17.38 -6.71
N ALA A 58 -3.40 18.18 -7.45
CA ALA A 58 -4.67 18.79 -6.98
C ALA A 58 -5.84 17.80 -7.01
N ALA A 59 -5.58 16.53 -6.68
CA ALA A 59 -6.57 15.47 -6.74
C ALA A 59 -7.37 15.40 -5.43
N THR A 60 -8.68 15.47 -5.56
CA THR A 60 -9.62 15.30 -4.44
C THR A 60 -10.08 13.85 -4.27
N LYS A 61 -9.82 12.99 -5.26
CA LYS A 61 -10.13 11.56 -5.25
C LYS A 61 -8.89 10.76 -5.62
N LEU A 62 -8.50 9.84 -4.75
CA LEU A 62 -7.32 8.99 -4.96
C LEU A 62 -7.71 7.52 -5.05
N LEU A 63 -7.01 6.77 -5.90
CA LEU A 63 -7.05 5.32 -5.94
C LEU A 63 -5.63 4.78 -5.71
N LEU A 64 -5.39 4.27 -4.50
CA LEU A 64 -4.10 3.76 -4.06
C LEU A 64 -4.09 2.23 -4.20
N ILE A 65 -3.37 1.69 -5.18
CA ILE A 65 -3.32 0.26 -5.46
C ILE A 65 -1.94 -0.30 -5.20
N SER A 66 -1.86 -1.38 -4.44
CA SER A 66 -0.57 -1.98 -4.08
C SER A 66 -0.58 -3.50 -4.05
N ALA A 67 0.60 -4.11 -4.17
CA ALA A 67 0.80 -5.53 -3.89
C ALA A 67 2.17 -5.78 -3.22
N GLY A 68 2.18 -6.69 -2.24
CA GLY A 68 3.38 -7.06 -1.50
C GLY A 68 4.08 -5.85 -0.88
N SER A 69 5.42 -5.72 -1.05
CA SER A 69 6.17 -4.58 -0.53
C SER A 69 5.85 -3.24 -1.21
N GLY A 70 5.11 -3.23 -2.31
CA GLY A 70 4.62 -2.00 -2.94
C GLY A 70 3.61 -1.22 -2.09
N ILE A 71 3.15 -1.79 -0.99
CA ILE A 71 2.30 -1.09 -0.02
C ILE A 71 3.02 0.09 0.64
N THR A 72 4.34 0.05 0.79
CA THR A 72 5.09 1.03 1.59
C THR A 72 4.90 2.47 1.12
N PRO A 73 5.06 2.84 -0.17
CA PRO A 73 4.88 4.23 -0.57
C PRO A 73 3.40 4.67 -0.55
N VAL A 74 2.46 3.78 -0.85
CA VAL A 74 1.03 4.14 -0.80
C VAL A 74 0.53 4.24 0.64
N MET A 75 1.13 3.50 1.57
CA MET A 75 0.86 3.65 3.01
C MET A 75 1.37 5.00 3.54
N SER A 76 2.55 5.45 3.09
CA SER A 76 3.05 6.79 3.38
C SER A 76 2.09 7.88 2.89
N MET A 77 1.54 7.72 1.69
CA MET A 77 0.53 8.63 1.12
C MET A 77 -0.76 8.63 1.94
N LEU A 78 -1.28 7.46 2.30
CA LEU A 78 -2.50 7.34 3.10
C LEU A 78 -2.32 8.00 4.47
N ARG A 79 -1.22 7.72 5.16
CA ARG A 79 -0.90 8.36 6.44
C ARG A 79 -0.83 9.88 6.33
N ALA A 80 -0.17 10.40 5.28
CA ALA A 80 -0.10 11.84 5.05
C ALA A 80 -1.49 12.47 4.83
N ALA A 81 -2.35 11.79 4.09
CA ALA A 81 -3.71 12.25 3.85
C ALA A 81 -4.57 12.26 5.12
N THR A 82 -4.46 11.21 5.94
CA THR A 82 -5.24 11.06 7.18
C THR A 82 -4.68 11.84 8.36
N ASP A 83 -3.44 12.31 8.29
CA ASP A 83 -2.87 13.25 9.27
C ASP A 83 -3.43 14.69 9.11
N SER A 84 -4.04 14.98 7.97
CA SER A 84 -4.69 16.27 7.73
C SER A 84 -6.08 16.32 8.38
N ASP A 85 -6.61 17.54 8.57
CA ASP A 85 -7.99 17.70 9.03
C ASP A 85 -8.97 16.99 8.08
N ALA A 86 -10.03 16.40 8.63
CA ALA A 86 -11.00 15.60 7.87
C ALA A 86 -11.60 16.35 6.66
N SER A 87 -11.70 17.69 6.75
CA SER A 87 -12.18 18.54 5.65
C SER A 87 -11.21 18.64 4.46
N ASN A 88 -9.93 18.33 4.68
CA ASN A 88 -8.86 18.40 3.68
C ASN A 88 -8.38 17.02 3.21
N THR A 89 -8.90 15.94 3.82
CA THR A 89 -8.56 14.58 3.42
C THR A 89 -9.27 14.24 2.11
N PRO A 90 -8.56 13.81 1.06
CA PRO A 90 -9.19 13.35 -0.18
C PRO A 90 -10.10 12.14 0.06
N ASP A 91 -11.04 11.91 -0.86
CA ASP A 91 -11.75 10.64 -0.94
C ASP A 91 -10.78 9.56 -1.47
N ILE A 92 -10.50 8.55 -0.65
CA ILE A 92 -9.47 7.54 -0.93
C ILE A 92 -10.08 6.16 -1.01
N VAL A 93 -9.83 5.47 -2.11
CA VAL A 93 -9.97 4.01 -2.21
C VAL A 93 -8.58 3.39 -2.16
N PHE A 94 -8.32 2.60 -1.13
CA PHE A 94 -7.06 1.89 -0.92
C PHE A 94 -7.25 0.40 -1.18
N ILE A 95 -6.55 -0.13 -2.18
CA ILE A 95 -6.63 -1.56 -2.54
C ILE A 95 -5.27 -2.22 -2.33
N HIS A 96 -5.22 -3.27 -1.52
CA HIS A 96 -4.00 -4.08 -1.38
C HIS A 96 -4.23 -5.52 -1.83
N SER A 97 -3.37 -5.99 -2.74
CA SER A 97 -3.35 -7.39 -3.17
C SER A 97 -2.26 -8.18 -2.44
N ALA A 98 -2.65 -9.27 -1.80
CA ALA A 98 -1.78 -10.20 -1.10
C ALA A 98 -1.95 -11.63 -1.65
N ARG A 99 -1.15 -12.58 -1.18
CA ARG A 99 -1.36 -13.99 -1.46
C ARG A 99 -2.38 -14.60 -0.52
N THR A 100 -2.18 -14.41 0.76
CA THR A 100 -3.00 -14.91 1.86
C THR A 100 -3.34 -13.76 2.81
N LEU A 101 -4.16 -14.02 3.83
CA LEU A 101 -4.51 -13.04 4.85
C LEU A 101 -3.30 -12.59 5.67
N ASP A 102 -2.42 -13.53 6.00
CA ASP A 102 -1.20 -13.27 6.78
C ASP A 102 -0.15 -12.46 6.00
N ASP A 103 -0.24 -12.46 4.67
CA ASP A 103 0.63 -11.68 3.79
C ASP A 103 0.22 -10.19 3.68
N ILE A 104 -0.84 -9.73 4.37
CA ILE A 104 -1.33 -8.34 4.32
C ILE A 104 -0.58 -7.49 5.37
N PRO A 105 0.39 -6.64 4.95
CA PRO A 105 1.06 -5.76 5.89
C PRO A 105 0.13 -4.63 6.33
N PHE A 106 0.32 -4.13 7.54
CA PHE A 106 -0.44 -3.00 8.12
C PHE A 106 -1.96 -3.23 8.18
N ARG A 107 -2.43 -4.50 8.19
CA ARG A 107 -3.87 -4.81 8.13
C ARG A 107 -4.65 -4.11 9.22
N THR A 108 -4.25 -4.28 10.48
CA THR A 108 -4.93 -3.66 11.63
C THR A 108 -4.98 -2.13 11.48
N GLU A 109 -3.87 -1.50 11.10
CA GLU A 109 -3.83 -0.04 10.90
C GLU A 109 -4.74 0.41 9.75
N LEU A 110 -4.82 -0.36 8.65
CA LEU A 110 -5.71 -0.06 7.54
C LEU A 110 -7.19 -0.19 7.94
N ASP A 111 -7.52 -1.22 8.71
CA ASP A 111 -8.88 -1.41 9.25
C ASP A 111 -9.24 -0.26 10.20
N ASP A 112 -8.32 0.15 11.09
CA ASP A 112 -8.50 1.28 12.01
C ASP A 112 -8.66 2.61 11.26
N LEU A 113 -7.87 2.86 10.22
CA LEU A 113 -7.98 4.06 9.40
C LEU A 113 -9.33 4.14 8.69
N ALA A 114 -9.84 3.04 8.15
CA ALA A 114 -11.16 2.99 7.52
C ALA A 114 -12.31 3.27 8.51
N VAL A 115 -12.15 2.88 9.77
CA VAL A 115 -13.15 3.15 10.82
C VAL A 115 -13.15 4.63 11.22
N HIS A 116 -11.97 5.24 11.35
CA HIS A 116 -11.84 6.61 11.87
C HIS A 116 -11.92 7.71 10.79
N HIS A 117 -11.75 7.34 9.51
CA HIS A 117 -11.77 8.28 8.38
C HIS A 117 -12.85 7.85 7.35
N PRO A 118 -14.08 8.39 7.44
CA PRO A 118 -15.19 7.99 6.54
C PRO A 118 -14.91 8.17 5.05
N GLN A 119 -13.96 9.04 4.69
CA GLN A 119 -13.51 9.25 3.31
C GLN A 119 -12.47 8.22 2.84
N VAL A 120 -12.08 7.26 3.69
CA VAL A 120 -11.14 6.19 3.34
C VAL A 120 -11.86 4.87 3.24
N THR A 121 -11.90 4.30 2.06
CA THR A 121 -12.35 2.92 1.81
C THR A 121 -11.15 2.01 1.63
N VAL A 122 -11.07 0.93 2.41
CA VAL A 122 -10.02 -0.08 2.29
C VAL A 122 -10.58 -1.37 1.75
N ALA A 123 -9.92 -1.94 0.75
CA ALA A 123 -10.26 -3.24 0.17
C ALA A 123 -9.00 -4.12 0.04
N PHE A 124 -9.19 -5.40 0.29
CA PHE A 124 -8.13 -6.40 0.13
C PHE A 124 -8.50 -7.41 -0.95
N ALA A 125 -7.50 -7.85 -1.72
CA ALA A 125 -7.63 -8.90 -2.71
C ALA A 125 -6.61 -10.01 -2.43
N CYS A 126 -7.07 -11.23 -2.15
CA CYS A 126 -6.21 -12.36 -1.87
C CYS A 126 -6.25 -13.39 -3.00
N THR A 127 -5.05 -13.78 -3.49
CA THR A 127 -4.91 -14.64 -4.67
C THR A 127 -4.74 -16.12 -4.35
N ARG A 128 -4.54 -16.49 -3.08
CA ARG A 128 -4.28 -17.87 -2.61
C ARG A 128 -4.98 -18.12 -1.28
N LEU A 129 -6.27 -17.85 -1.22
CA LEU A 129 -7.08 -18.27 -0.08
C LEU A 129 -7.33 -19.77 -0.15
N THR A 130 -7.18 -20.44 0.97
CA THR A 130 -7.57 -21.84 1.17
C THR A 130 -9.05 -21.93 1.57
N ASP A 131 -9.62 -23.14 1.55
CA ASP A 131 -10.99 -23.35 2.03
C ASP A 131 -11.10 -23.06 3.53
N ASP A 132 -10.04 -23.26 4.30
CA ASP A 132 -9.97 -22.88 5.71
C ASP A 132 -9.96 -21.36 5.93
N ASP A 133 -9.38 -20.60 5.00
CA ASP A 133 -9.45 -19.12 4.97
C ASP A 133 -10.85 -18.63 4.52
N SER A 134 -11.69 -19.54 4.05
CA SER A 134 -13.06 -19.26 3.58
C SER A 134 -14.07 -19.07 4.72
N SER A 135 -13.59 -18.83 5.95
CA SER A 135 -14.45 -18.49 7.06
C SER A 135 -15.42 -17.36 6.66
N ALA A 136 -16.63 -17.41 7.19
CA ALA A 136 -17.70 -16.45 6.94
C ALA A 136 -17.32 -14.96 7.21
N ALA A 137 -16.11 -14.72 7.71
CA ALA A 137 -15.55 -13.40 8.07
C ALA A 137 -14.75 -12.71 6.95
N TRP A 138 -14.40 -13.38 5.83
CA TRP A 138 -13.67 -12.73 4.75
C TRP A 138 -14.62 -12.09 3.75
N SER A 139 -14.69 -10.76 3.76
CA SER A 139 -15.48 -9.93 2.83
C SER A 139 -14.67 -9.36 1.65
N GLY A 140 -13.35 -9.60 1.61
CA GLY A 140 -12.48 -9.09 0.56
C GLY A 140 -12.59 -9.86 -0.76
N HIS A 141 -11.98 -9.32 -1.81
CA HIS A 141 -11.97 -9.93 -3.14
C HIS A 141 -11.12 -11.21 -3.16
N ARG A 142 -11.62 -12.25 -3.83
CA ARG A 142 -10.90 -13.52 -4.08
C ARG A 142 -10.35 -13.53 -5.49
N GLY A 143 -9.04 -13.63 -5.63
CA GLY A 143 -8.39 -13.68 -6.92
C GLY A 143 -7.56 -12.45 -7.28
N ARG A 144 -7.27 -12.32 -8.56
CA ARG A 144 -6.50 -11.18 -9.09
C ARG A 144 -7.44 -9.98 -9.31
N LEU A 145 -6.87 -8.79 -9.21
CA LEU A 145 -7.56 -7.57 -9.57
C LEU A 145 -7.66 -7.47 -11.10
N ASP A 146 -8.79 -7.85 -11.64
CA ASP A 146 -9.18 -7.63 -13.04
C ASP A 146 -10.11 -6.40 -13.16
N ALA A 147 -10.58 -6.09 -14.36
CA ALA A 147 -11.43 -4.93 -14.61
C ALA A 147 -12.76 -5.01 -13.84
N ALA A 148 -13.37 -6.20 -13.76
CA ALA A 148 -14.62 -6.40 -13.04
C ALA A 148 -14.45 -6.20 -11.53
N ALA A 149 -13.36 -6.73 -10.95
CA ALA A 149 -13.01 -6.54 -9.55
C ALA A 149 -12.76 -5.06 -9.24
N LEU A 150 -11.98 -4.35 -10.08
CA LEU A 150 -11.71 -2.93 -9.90
C LEU A 150 -12.98 -2.10 -9.98
N ALA A 151 -13.84 -2.32 -10.98
CA ALA A 151 -15.10 -1.61 -11.11
C ALA A 151 -16.08 -1.88 -9.94
N SER A 152 -16.06 -3.09 -9.39
CA SER A 152 -16.88 -3.44 -8.23
C SER A 152 -16.38 -2.76 -6.94
N ILE A 153 -15.05 -2.69 -6.74
CA ILE A 153 -14.44 -2.09 -5.53
C ILE A 153 -14.47 -0.56 -5.62
N CYS A 154 -14.26 -0.01 -6.80
CA CYS A 154 -14.14 1.42 -7.06
C CYS A 154 -14.96 1.81 -8.32
N PRO A 155 -16.28 1.98 -8.21
CA PRO A 155 -17.13 2.25 -9.36
C PRO A 155 -16.81 3.56 -10.09
N ASP A 156 -16.25 4.54 -9.39
CA ASP A 156 -15.84 5.85 -9.90
C ASP A 156 -14.34 5.93 -10.24
N LEU A 157 -13.71 4.80 -10.54
CA LEU A 157 -12.25 4.71 -10.78
C LEU A 157 -11.73 5.68 -11.86
N ALA A 158 -12.57 6.03 -12.85
CA ALA A 158 -12.22 6.97 -13.92
C ALA A 158 -12.08 8.44 -13.45
N GLU A 159 -12.61 8.76 -12.27
CA GLU A 159 -12.54 10.10 -11.67
C GLU A 159 -11.34 10.26 -10.72
N ARG A 160 -10.56 9.17 -10.49
CA ARG A 160 -9.53 9.13 -9.46
C ARG A 160 -8.12 9.23 -10.02
N GLU A 161 -7.27 9.96 -9.33
CA GLU A 161 -5.82 9.90 -9.58
C GLU A 161 -5.28 8.57 -9.03
N VAL A 162 -4.64 7.77 -9.90
CA VAL A 162 -4.24 6.40 -9.58
C VAL A 162 -2.76 6.32 -9.22
N PHE A 163 -2.47 5.77 -8.06
CA PHE A 163 -1.12 5.42 -7.60
C PHE A 163 -0.97 3.91 -7.49
N LEU A 164 -0.16 3.33 -8.36
CA LEU A 164 0.01 1.88 -8.48
C LEU A 164 1.45 1.45 -8.18
N CYS A 165 1.64 0.64 -7.13
CA CYS A 165 2.95 0.11 -6.76
C CYS A 165 2.91 -1.39 -6.43
N GLY A 166 3.91 -2.12 -6.92
CA GLY A 166 4.01 -3.57 -6.70
C GLY A 166 4.90 -4.27 -7.73
N PRO A 167 4.91 -5.61 -7.76
CA PRO A 167 5.66 -6.39 -8.73
C PRO A 167 5.29 -6.06 -10.19
N GLY A 168 6.25 -6.22 -11.11
CA GLY A 168 6.08 -5.84 -12.51
C GLY A 168 4.84 -6.48 -13.17
N GLN A 169 4.64 -7.78 -12.99
CA GLN A 169 3.46 -8.49 -13.53
C GLN A 169 2.14 -7.99 -12.93
N PHE A 170 2.11 -7.70 -11.63
CA PHE A 170 0.94 -7.11 -10.98
C PHE A 170 0.61 -5.75 -11.59
N ARG A 171 1.60 -4.85 -11.70
CA ARG A 171 1.39 -3.52 -12.28
C ARG A 171 0.91 -3.60 -13.74
N ALA A 172 1.45 -4.52 -14.54
CA ALA A 172 1.02 -4.72 -15.91
C ALA A 172 -0.45 -5.17 -15.98
N GLY A 173 -0.83 -6.17 -15.17
CA GLY A 173 -2.21 -6.66 -15.10
C GLY A 173 -3.21 -5.59 -14.68
N VAL A 174 -2.90 -4.84 -13.60
CA VAL A 174 -3.77 -3.76 -13.13
C VAL A 174 -3.88 -2.63 -14.17
N ARG A 175 -2.77 -2.24 -14.83
CA ARG A 175 -2.82 -1.25 -15.90
C ARG A 175 -3.74 -1.67 -17.05
N SER A 176 -3.66 -2.93 -17.48
CA SER A 176 -4.56 -3.45 -18.50
C SER A 176 -6.01 -3.43 -18.05
N ALA A 177 -6.28 -3.75 -16.79
CA ALA A 177 -7.61 -3.73 -16.21
C ALA A 177 -8.22 -2.33 -16.03
N LEU A 178 -7.39 -1.31 -15.83
CA LEU A 178 -7.81 0.10 -15.70
C LEU A 178 -8.21 0.76 -17.04
N VAL A 179 -7.80 0.17 -18.17
CA VAL A 179 -8.08 0.72 -19.52
C VAL A 179 -9.04 -0.15 -20.32
N ALA A 180 -9.52 -1.22 -19.73
CA ALA A 180 -10.49 -2.15 -20.35
C ALA A 180 -11.91 -1.64 -20.16
#